data_e8512b045af3910c15451d2e25d36f7a
#
_entry.id   e8512b045af3910c15451d2e25d36f7a
#
_cell.length_a   1.000
_cell.length_b   1.000
_cell.length_c   1.000
_cell.angle_alpha   90.00
_cell.angle_beta   90.00
_cell.angle_gamma   90.00
#
_symmetry.space_group_name_H-M   'P 1'
#
loop_
_entity.id
_entity.type
_entity.pdbx_description
1 polymer ?
#
loop_
_entity_poly.entity_id
_entity_poly.type
_entity_poly.pdbx_seq_one_letter_code
_entity_poly.pdbx_strand_id
1 'polypeptide(L)'
;MTKEHVNTNHTFAICAYKESPYLEECITSLMEQTVKSEIFIATSTPNKYIDDIAAKYNLKVYVNEGESGITQDWNFAYSKVQTDYVTIAHQDDKYAPEYVENLLAYTAKAKKPLLFFTDYAEIRNGEIVTTNKILKVKRIMLFIMRPKAMWGSRFIRRRVLSLGSPICCPSATYYRPNLMKQVFLSLIHI
;
A
#
# COMPACT_ATOMS: atom_id res chain seq x y z
N MET A 1 11.13 27.28 9.28
CA MET A 1 11.44 26.02 8.61
C MET A 1 10.50 25.90 7.42
N THR A 2 10.99 26.12 6.23
CA THR A 2 10.26 26.01 4.98
C THR A 2 9.81 24.56 4.80
N LYS A 3 8.51 24.33 4.65
CA LYS A 3 7.98 23.02 4.23
C LYS A 3 8.61 22.72 2.87
N GLU A 4 9.56 21.81 2.79
CA GLU A 4 9.88 21.17 1.53
C GLU A 4 8.61 20.49 1.06
N HIS A 5 7.96 21.06 0.06
CA HIS A 5 6.86 20.41 -0.65
C HIS A 5 7.47 19.18 -1.33
N VAL A 6 7.20 18.03 -0.74
CA VAL A 6 7.49 16.74 -1.35
C VAL A 6 6.68 16.68 -2.65
N ASN A 7 7.35 16.91 -3.76
CA ASN A 7 6.71 16.95 -5.09
C ASN A 7 6.66 15.54 -5.71
N THR A 8 6.44 14.52 -4.87
CA THR A 8 6.21 13.17 -5.36
C THR A 8 4.71 12.94 -5.52
N ASN A 9 4.35 12.46 -6.69
CA ASN A 9 2.95 12.15 -7.04
C ASN A 9 2.50 10.82 -6.39
N HIS A 10 2.90 10.58 -5.13
CA HIS A 10 2.63 9.37 -4.37
C HIS A 10 2.27 9.68 -2.91
N THR A 11 1.29 8.95 -2.38
CA THR A 11 0.84 9.01 -0.99
C THR A 11 0.84 7.63 -0.35
N PHE A 12 1.39 7.53 0.86
CA PHE A 12 1.10 6.45 1.79
C PHE A 12 -0.09 6.82 2.67
N ALA A 13 -1.20 6.10 2.53
CA ALA A 13 -2.37 6.22 3.38
C ALA A 13 -2.34 5.09 4.41
N ILE A 14 -1.93 5.41 5.66
CA ILE A 14 -1.83 4.42 6.73
C ILE A 14 -3.22 4.17 7.29
N CYS A 15 -3.70 2.91 7.22
CA CYS A 15 -4.92 2.50 7.89
C CYS A 15 -4.58 2.01 9.30
N ALA A 16 -4.89 2.84 10.31
CA ALA A 16 -4.68 2.52 11.72
C ALA A 16 -5.99 2.07 12.37
N TYR A 17 -5.92 1.00 13.16
CA TYR A 17 -7.05 0.44 13.90
C TYR A 17 -6.63 0.13 15.33
N LYS A 18 -7.28 0.77 16.30
CA LYS A 18 -6.95 0.66 17.73
C LYS A 18 -5.48 1.02 18.01
N GLU A 19 -4.92 0.48 19.07
CA GLU A 19 -3.51 0.63 19.41
C GLU A 19 -2.71 -0.53 18.79
N SER A 20 -1.66 -0.17 18.05
CA SER A 20 -0.73 -1.15 17.47
C SER A 20 0.70 -0.80 17.85
N PRO A 21 1.44 -1.70 18.49
CA PRO A 21 2.84 -1.45 18.84
C PRO A 21 3.74 -1.25 17.62
N TYR A 22 3.26 -1.57 16.44
CA TYR A 22 4.01 -1.49 15.18
C TYR A 22 3.78 -0.19 14.39
N LEU A 23 2.77 0.64 14.78
CA LEU A 23 2.41 1.85 14.03
C LEU A 23 3.60 2.80 13.87
N GLU A 24 4.39 3.00 14.92
CA GLU A 24 5.56 3.87 14.87
C GLU A 24 6.66 3.32 13.95
N GLU A 25 6.87 2.01 13.97
CA GLU A 25 7.83 1.33 13.10
C GLU A 25 7.40 1.41 11.62
N CYS A 26 6.10 1.27 11.34
CA CYS A 26 5.53 1.50 10.02
C CYS A 26 5.84 2.93 9.54
N ILE A 27 5.45 3.95 10.32
CA ILE A 27 5.67 5.36 9.98
C ILE A 27 7.14 5.65 9.70
N THR A 28 8.04 5.16 10.55
CA THR A 28 9.48 5.37 10.38
C THR A 28 9.95 4.82 9.04
N SER A 29 9.53 3.60 8.67
CA SER A 29 9.90 3.00 7.38
C SER A 29 9.39 3.77 6.17
N LEU A 30 8.23 4.45 6.29
CA LEU A 30 7.68 5.31 5.24
C LEU A 30 8.42 6.65 5.16
N MET A 31 8.88 7.19 6.28
CA MET A 31 9.67 8.43 6.31
C MET A 31 11.11 8.22 5.81
N GLU A 32 11.64 7.01 5.92
CA GLU A 32 13.00 6.64 5.47
C GLU A 32 13.08 6.32 3.97
N GLN A 33 11.98 6.43 3.22
CA GLN A 33 12.01 6.22 1.77
C GLN A 33 13.03 7.14 1.08
N THR A 34 13.78 6.59 0.10
CA THR A 34 14.75 7.34 -0.73
C THR A 34 14.06 8.47 -1.51
N VAL A 35 12.83 8.21 -1.94
CA VAL A 35 11.95 9.20 -2.58
C VAL A 35 10.80 9.51 -1.64
N LYS A 36 10.71 10.76 -1.18
CA LYS A 36 9.71 11.18 -0.20
C LYS A 36 8.30 11.18 -0.79
N SER A 37 7.33 10.87 0.05
CA SER A 37 5.91 10.80 -0.29
C SER A 37 5.07 11.58 0.72
N GLU A 38 3.85 11.93 0.36
CA GLU A 38 2.86 12.32 1.35
C GLU A 38 2.54 11.12 2.25
N ILE A 39 2.36 11.38 3.55
CA ILE A 39 1.98 10.36 4.53
C ILE A 39 0.88 10.92 5.40
N PHE A 40 -0.19 10.17 5.60
CA PHE A 40 -1.22 10.48 6.58
C PHE A 40 -1.76 9.19 7.22
N ILE A 41 -2.46 9.36 8.34
CA ILE A 41 -3.15 8.28 9.04
C ILE A 41 -4.66 8.41 8.79
N ALA A 42 -5.33 7.30 8.51
CA ALA A 42 -6.78 7.18 8.47
C ALA A 42 -7.21 6.11 9.48
N THR A 43 -8.24 6.41 10.27
CA THR A 43 -8.71 5.50 11.33
C THR A 43 -10.21 5.61 11.54
N SER A 44 -10.88 4.49 11.84
CA SER A 44 -12.26 4.45 12.38
C SER A 44 -12.29 4.25 13.89
N THR A 45 -11.12 4.20 14.54
CA THR A 45 -10.99 4.02 15.99
C THR A 45 -10.04 5.08 16.59
N PRO A 46 -10.41 6.39 16.50
CA PRO A 46 -9.55 7.45 17.00
C PRO A 46 -9.29 7.26 18.51
N ASN A 47 -8.04 7.46 18.91
CA ASN A 47 -7.62 7.34 20.30
C ASN A 47 -6.36 8.13 20.54
N LYS A 48 -6.07 8.39 21.84
CA LYS A 48 -4.92 9.20 22.25
C LYS A 48 -3.59 8.64 21.74
N TYR A 49 -3.41 7.33 21.67
CA TYR A 49 -2.19 6.70 21.19
C TYR A 49 -1.89 7.07 19.73
N ILE A 50 -2.91 7.00 18.85
CA ILE A 50 -2.77 7.39 17.45
C ILE A 50 -2.47 8.89 17.34
N ASP A 51 -3.16 9.72 18.13
CA ASP A 51 -2.98 11.19 18.11
C ASP A 51 -1.57 11.57 18.58
N ASP A 52 -1.07 10.97 19.67
CA ASP A 52 0.27 11.24 20.20
C ASP A 52 1.36 10.86 19.16
N ILE A 53 1.23 9.71 18.51
CA ILE A 53 2.15 9.30 17.45
C ILE A 53 2.06 10.22 16.24
N ALA A 54 0.85 10.55 15.79
CA ALA A 54 0.66 11.46 14.68
C ALA A 54 1.29 12.84 14.96
N ALA A 55 1.10 13.37 16.17
CA ALA A 55 1.72 14.63 16.60
C ALA A 55 3.25 14.55 16.62
N LYS A 56 3.83 13.45 17.11
CA LYS A 56 5.27 13.20 17.13
C LYS A 56 5.90 13.29 15.75
N TYR A 57 5.22 12.74 14.73
CA TYR A 57 5.70 12.71 13.36
C TYR A 57 5.11 13.80 12.46
N ASN A 58 4.34 14.74 13.04
CA ASN A 58 3.65 15.81 12.31
C ASN A 58 2.80 15.30 11.15
N LEU A 59 2.07 14.20 11.36
CA LEU A 59 1.19 13.57 10.40
C LEU A 59 -0.26 14.02 10.61
N LYS A 60 -1.00 14.14 9.52
CA LYS A 60 -2.44 14.39 9.56
C LYS A 60 -3.21 13.11 9.86
N VAL A 61 -4.19 13.20 10.75
CA VAL A 61 -5.14 12.12 11.03
C VAL A 61 -6.48 12.44 10.40
N TYR A 62 -7.04 11.50 9.64
CA TYR A 62 -8.40 11.54 9.13
C TYR A 62 -9.23 10.49 9.86
N VAL A 63 -10.31 10.91 10.49
CA VAL A 63 -11.22 10.02 11.21
C VAL A 63 -12.38 9.61 10.28
N ASN A 64 -12.60 8.31 10.15
CA ASN A 64 -13.77 7.75 9.47
C ASN A 64 -14.92 7.65 10.47
N GLU A 65 -15.86 8.58 10.36
CA GLU A 65 -17.08 8.62 11.19
C GLU A 65 -18.23 7.76 10.62
N GLY A 66 -18.02 7.15 9.45
CA GLY A 66 -18.98 6.26 8.80
C GLY A 66 -18.88 4.82 9.30
N GLU A 67 -19.34 3.89 8.48
CA GLU A 67 -19.20 2.46 8.78
C GLU A 67 -17.75 2.08 8.94
N SER A 68 -17.43 1.33 10.00
CA SER A 68 -16.11 0.76 10.22
C SER A 68 -16.01 -0.63 9.56
N GLY A 69 -14.80 -0.97 9.13
CA GLY A 69 -14.50 -2.24 8.50
C GLY A 69 -13.33 -2.11 7.54
N ILE A 70 -12.65 -3.20 7.26
CA ILE A 70 -11.43 -3.17 6.44
C ILE A 70 -11.68 -2.48 5.08
N THR A 71 -12.74 -2.87 4.39
CA THR A 71 -13.07 -2.29 3.08
C THR A 71 -13.48 -0.82 3.19
N GLN A 72 -14.29 -0.47 4.18
CA GLN A 72 -14.76 0.87 4.43
C GLN A 72 -13.61 1.81 4.79
N ASP A 73 -12.72 1.38 5.68
CA ASP A 73 -11.56 2.16 6.11
C ASP A 73 -10.55 2.37 4.98
N TRP A 74 -10.32 1.34 4.14
CA TRP A 74 -9.48 1.48 2.95
C TRP A 74 -10.07 2.44 1.91
N ASN A 75 -11.38 2.35 1.64
CA ASN A 75 -12.05 3.26 0.73
C ASN A 75 -12.05 4.70 1.28
N PHE A 76 -12.24 4.86 2.59
CA PHE A 76 -12.12 6.16 3.24
C PHE A 76 -10.70 6.72 3.11
N ALA A 77 -9.67 5.95 3.45
CA ALA A 77 -8.28 6.35 3.28
C ALA A 77 -7.98 6.74 1.82
N TYR A 78 -8.40 5.91 0.86
CA TYR A 78 -8.27 6.16 -0.57
C TYR A 78 -8.95 7.49 -0.98
N SER A 79 -10.11 7.81 -0.43
CA SER A 79 -10.86 9.04 -0.75
C SER A 79 -10.13 10.33 -0.33
N LYS A 80 -9.22 10.25 0.64
CA LYS A 80 -8.45 11.42 1.15
C LYS A 80 -7.20 11.70 0.34
N VAL A 81 -6.79 10.81 -0.55
CA VAL A 81 -5.57 10.95 -1.36
C VAL A 81 -5.77 11.97 -2.47
N GLN A 82 -4.76 12.83 -2.69
CA GLN A 82 -4.75 13.83 -3.76
C GLN A 82 -3.79 13.46 -4.92
N THR A 83 -2.78 12.64 -4.66
CA THR A 83 -1.78 12.22 -5.63
C THR A 83 -2.31 11.14 -6.60
N ASP A 84 -1.60 10.90 -7.71
CA ASP A 84 -1.98 9.87 -8.68
C ASP A 84 -1.70 8.45 -8.18
N TYR A 85 -0.63 8.27 -7.41
CA TYR A 85 -0.26 6.98 -6.84
C TYR A 85 -0.61 6.91 -5.36
N VAL A 86 -1.21 5.82 -4.94
CA VAL A 86 -1.52 5.57 -3.54
C VAL A 86 -1.18 4.15 -3.12
N THR A 87 -0.47 4.04 -2.01
CA THR A 87 -0.27 2.79 -1.27
C THR A 87 -1.12 2.84 -0.01
N ILE A 88 -2.03 1.87 0.13
CA ILE A 88 -2.77 1.67 1.39
C ILE A 88 -1.83 0.89 2.30
N ALA A 89 -1.18 1.60 3.22
CA ALA A 89 -0.26 1.01 4.16
C ALA A 89 -1.01 0.48 5.39
N HIS A 90 -0.68 -0.73 5.83
CA HIS A 90 -1.21 -1.24 7.09
C HIS A 90 -0.25 -0.86 8.22
N GLN A 91 -0.80 -0.62 9.39
CA GLN A 91 -0.06 -0.13 10.55
C GLN A 91 1.01 -1.09 11.11
N ASP A 92 1.03 -2.33 10.63
CA ASP A 92 1.91 -3.42 11.05
C ASP A 92 2.88 -3.88 9.94
N ASP A 93 2.95 -3.14 8.84
CA ASP A 93 3.85 -3.43 7.73
C ASP A 93 5.05 -2.46 7.69
N LYS A 94 6.18 -2.94 7.18
CA LYS A 94 7.40 -2.15 6.92
C LYS A 94 7.73 -2.14 5.45
N TYR A 95 8.20 -0.99 4.98
CA TYR A 95 8.56 -0.79 3.58
C TYR A 95 10.07 -0.65 3.42
N ALA A 96 10.62 -1.33 2.41
CA ALA A 96 12.02 -1.14 2.05
C ALA A 96 12.27 0.30 1.57
N PRO A 97 13.44 0.90 1.87
CA PRO A 97 13.71 2.30 1.56
C PRO A 97 13.52 2.68 0.09
N GLU A 98 13.76 1.75 -0.84
CA GLU A 98 13.68 1.97 -2.29
C GLU A 98 12.29 1.65 -2.88
N TYR A 99 11.26 1.44 -2.05
CA TYR A 99 9.93 1.04 -2.54
C TYR A 99 9.35 2.08 -3.52
N VAL A 100 9.33 3.36 -3.14
CA VAL A 100 8.75 4.43 -3.98
C VAL A 100 9.62 4.71 -5.19
N GLU A 101 10.93 4.65 -5.06
CA GLU A 101 11.86 4.79 -6.18
C GLU A 101 11.61 3.72 -7.25
N ASN A 102 11.51 2.47 -6.84
CA ASN A 102 11.18 1.35 -7.72
C ASN A 102 9.79 1.49 -8.33
N LEU A 103 8.78 1.88 -7.54
CA LEU A 103 7.43 2.18 -8.03
C LEU A 103 7.49 3.15 -9.22
N LEU A 104 8.13 4.30 -9.06
CA LEU A 104 8.20 5.33 -10.09
C LEU A 104 8.98 4.86 -11.31
N ALA A 105 10.10 4.17 -11.11
CA ALA A 105 10.93 3.62 -12.20
C ALA A 105 10.21 2.58 -13.06
N TYR A 106 9.37 1.73 -12.44
CA TYR A 106 8.61 0.69 -13.16
C TYR A 106 7.34 1.23 -13.80
N THR A 107 6.61 2.11 -13.11
CA THR A 107 5.38 2.69 -13.65
C THR A 107 5.62 3.61 -14.84
N ALA A 108 6.75 4.33 -14.87
CA ALA A 108 7.17 5.13 -16.02
C ALA A 108 7.34 4.30 -17.32
N LYS A 109 7.61 3.01 -17.20
CA LYS A 109 7.75 2.06 -18.34
C LYS A 109 6.43 1.46 -18.80
N ALA A 110 5.33 1.70 -18.07
CA ALA A 110 4.02 1.13 -18.36
C ALA A 110 3.16 2.12 -19.16
N LYS A 111 2.54 1.64 -20.27
CA LYS A 111 1.66 2.49 -21.10
C LYS A 111 0.36 2.88 -20.39
N LYS A 112 -0.20 1.98 -19.61
CA LYS A 112 -1.46 2.18 -18.85
C LYS A 112 -1.34 1.48 -17.50
N PRO A 113 -0.58 2.03 -16.54
CA PRO A 113 -0.47 1.42 -15.22
C PRO A 113 -1.84 1.43 -14.53
N LEU A 114 -2.15 0.38 -13.82
CA LEU A 114 -3.31 0.28 -12.95
C LEU A 114 -2.88 0.00 -11.53
N LEU A 115 -1.95 -0.93 -11.40
CA LEU A 115 -1.47 -1.48 -10.16
C LEU A 115 0.02 -1.80 -10.31
N PHE A 116 0.79 -1.39 -9.33
CA PHE A 116 2.16 -1.84 -9.09
C PHE A 116 2.16 -2.67 -7.81
N PHE A 117 2.97 -3.70 -7.74
CA PHE A 117 3.17 -4.47 -6.51
C PHE A 117 4.57 -5.05 -6.45
N THR A 118 5.04 -5.30 -5.24
CA THR A 118 6.33 -5.91 -4.98
C THR A 118 6.16 -7.32 -4.42
N ASP A 119 7.24 -8.09 -4.43
CA ASP A 119 7.38 -9.24 -3.54
C ASP A 119 7.46 -8.78 -2.09
N TYR A 120 7.23 -9.67 -1.13
CA TYR A 120 7.29 -9.36 0.28
C TYR A 120 7.93 -10.49 1.07
N ALA A 121 8.35 -10.19 2.28
CA ALA A 121 8.78 -11.14 3.30
C ALA A 121 7.89 -10.98 4.53
N GLU A 122 7.90 -11.98 5.40
CA GLU A 122 7.23 -11.90 6.69
C GLU A 122 8.26 -11.62 7.78
N ILE A 123 7.89 -10.84 8.79
CA ILE A 123 8.69 -10.67 10.00
C ILE A 123 8.05 -11.56 11.07
N ARG A 124 8.82 -12.53 11.58
CA ARG A 124 8.37 -13.43 12.64
C ARG A 124 9.40 -13.42 13.77
N ASN A 125 8.97 -13.06 14.97
CA ASN A 125 9.87 -12.96 16.14
C ASN A 125 11.11 -12.07 15.88
N GLY A 126 10.96 -11.00 15.07
CA GLY A 126 12.05 -10.09 14.72
C GLY A 126 12.94 -10.58 13.57
N GLU A 127 12.74 -11.79 13.05
CA GLU A 127 13.51 -12.34 11.92
C GLU A 127 12.76 -12.20 10.60
N ILE A 128 13.48 -11.88 9.53
CA ILE A 128 12.92 -11.77 8.18
C ILE A 128 12.84 -13.17 7.55
N VAL A 129 11.61 -13.63 7.33
CA VAL A 129 11.31 -14.92 6.68
C VAL A 129 10.98 -14.67 5.21
N THR A 130 11.93 -14.96 4.34
CA THR A 130 11.80 -14.81 2.88
C THR A 130 11.19 -16.01 2.17
N THR A 131 11.12 -17.17 2.85
CA THR A 131 10.64 -18.42 2.26
C THR A 131 9.74 -19.19 3.20
N ASN A 132 8.46 -19.28 2.85
CA ASN A 132 7.52 -20.23 3.45
C ASN A 132 6.63 -20.84 2.37
N LYS A 133 5.76 -21.77 2.72
CA LYS A 133 4.87 -22.45 1.75
C LYS A 133 3.98 -21.46 0.99
N ILE A 134 3.40 -20.48 1.68
CA ILE A 134 2.49 -19.48 1.10
C ILE A 134 3.24 -18.56 0.14
N LEU A 135 4.40 -18.03 0.55
CA LEU A 135 5.26 -17.20 -0.30
C LEU A 135 5.69 -17.94 -1.57
N LYS A 136 6.09 -19.21 -1.42
CA LYS A 136 6.47 -20.05 -2.58
C LYS A 136 5.31 -20.20 -3.56
N VAL A 137 4.10 -20.51 -3.07
CA VAL A 137 2.91 -20.66 -3.93
C VAL A 137 2.58 -19.34 -4.63
N LYS A 138 2.56 -18.21 -3.91
CA LYS A 138 2.31 -16.89 -4.51
C LYS A 138 3.34 -16.52 -5.59
N ARG A 139 4.62 -16.78 -5.33
CA ARG A 139 5.70 -16.55 -6.31
C ARG A 139 5.57 -17.42 -7.55
N ILE A 140 5.15 -18.67 -7.40
CA ILE A 140 4.86 -19.57 -8.55
C ILE A 140 3.68 -19.02 -9.35
N MET A 141 2.59 -18.59 -8.71
CA MET A 141 1.44 -18.00 -9.38
C MET A 141 1.83 -16.73 -10.16
N LEU A 142 2.71 -15.90 -9.61
CA LEU A 142 3.18 -14.66 -10.24
C LEU A 142 4.29 -14.86 -11.27
N PHE A 143 4.90 -16.04 -11.34
CA PHE A 143 6.02 -16.32 -12.24
C PHE A 143 5.69 -16.00 -13.71
N ILE A 144 4.48 -16.37 -14.15
CA ILE A 144 4.00 -16.11 -15.52
C ILE A 144 3.87 -14.60 -15.82
N MET A 145 3.76 -13.75 -14.79
CA MET A 145 3.66 -12.31 -14.94
C MET A 145 5.03 -11.60 -15.01
N ARG A 146 6.15 -12.30 -14.84
CA ARG A 146 7.50 -11.69 -14.89
C ARG A 146 7.83 -11.07 -16.25
N PRO A 147 7.53 -11.69 -17.42
CA PRO A 147 7.79 -11.07 -18.70
C PRO A 147 6.90 -9.86 -18.93
N LYS A 148 7.49 -8.70 -19.27
CA LYS A 148 6.77 -7.44 -19.52
C LYS A 148 5.63 -7.59 -20.55
N ALA A 149 5.81 -8.46 -21.54
CA ALA A 149 4.79 -8.76 -22.56
C ALA A 149 3.50 -9.32 -21.96
N MET A 150 3.56 -9.99 -20.79
CA MET A 150 2.40 -10.58 -20.12
C MET A 150 1.58 -9.55 -19.32
N TRP A 151 2.14 -8.39 -18.98
CA TRP A 151 1.48 -7.38 -18.17
C TRP A 151 0.20 -6.83 -18.81
N GLY A 152 0.15 -6.73 -20.15
CA GLY A 152 -1.02 -6.28 -20.91
C GLY A 152 -2.10 -7.35 -21.12
N SER A 153 -1.81 -8.62 -20.90
CA SER A 153 -2.72 -9.73 -21.21
C SER A 153 -3.85 -9.86 -20.18
N ARG A 154 -5.08 -9.51 -20.56
CA ARG A 154 -6.27 -9.69 -19.72
C ARG A 154 -6.53 -11.17 -19.42
N PHE A 155 -6.25 -12.07 -20.36
CA PHE A 155 -6.44 -13.50 -20.18
C PHE A 155 -5.53 -14.04 -19.07
N ILE A 156 -4.23 -13.74 -19.14
CA ILE A 156 -3.25 -14.19 -18.14
C ILE A 156 -3.59 -13.63 -16.75
N ARG A 157 -3.85 -12.32 -16.65
CA ARG A 157 -4.23 -11.71 -15.36
C ARG A 157 -5.46 -12.37 -14.75
N ARG A 158 -6.51 -12.63 -15.54
CA ARG A 158 -7.70 -13.32 -15.05
C ARG A 158 -7.40 -14.74 -14.60
N ARG A 159 -6.54 -15.48 -15.29
CA ARG A 159 -6.15 -16.83 -14.89
C ARG A 159 -5.36 -16.84 -13.60
N VAL A 160 -4.38 -15.93 -13.45
CA VAL A 160 -3.62 -15.81 -12.21
C VAL A 160 -4.54 -15.49 -11.03
N LEU A 161 -5.43 -14.50 -11.17
CA LEU A 161 -6.34 -14.08 -10.11
C LEU A 161 -7.44 -15.12 -9.81
N SER A 162 -7.82 -15.96 -10.79
CA SER A 162 -8.79 -17.04 -10.53
C SER A 162 -8.23 -18.18 -9.68
N LEU A 163 -6.91 -18.29 -9.56
CA LEU A 163 -6.25 -19.27 -8.69
C LEU A 163 -6.16 -18.81 -7.24
N GLY A 164 -6.40 -17.53 -6.97
CA GLY A 164 -6.35 -16.93 -5.64
C GLY A 164 -5.82 -15.51 -5.65
N SER A 165 -5.49 -14.97 -4.49
CA SER A 165 -4.91 -13.64 -4.31
C SER A 165 -3.39 -13.72 -4.09
N PRO A 166 -2.57 -13.71 -5.16
CA PRO A 166 -1.12 -13.80 -5.03
C PRO A 166 -0.48 -12.48 -4.60
N ILE A 167 -1.17 -11.34 -4.79
CA ILE A 167 -0.67 -10.01 -4.44
C ILE A 167 -0.97 -9.74 -2.97
N CYS A 168 0.06 -9.34 -2.22
CA CYS A 168 -0.11 -8.86 -0.86
C CYS A 168 -0.63 -7.42 -0.89
N CYS A 169 -1.70 -7.13 -0.17
CA CYS A 169 -2.36 -5.83 -0.24
C CYS A 169 -1.42 -4.66 0.10
N PRO A 170 -0.68 -4.66 1.22
CA PRO A 170 0.22 -3.56 1.54
C PRO A 170 1.39 -3.41 0.57
N SER A 171 1.72 -4.45 -0.22
CA SER A 171 2.75 -4.33 -1.27
C SER A 171 2.26 -3.67 -2.55
N ALA A 172 0.99 -3.29 -2.60
CA ALA A 172 0.35 -2.78 -3.82
C ALA A 172 0.17 -1.26 -3.78
N THR A 173 0.59 -0.60 -4.86
CA THR A 173 0.29 0.81 -5.14
C THR A 173 -0.67 0.90 -6.31
N TYR A 174 -1.70 1.72 -6.16
CA TYR A 174 -2.75 1.92 -7.14
C TYR A 174 -2.53 3.22 -7.90
N TYR A 175 -2.73 3.18 -9.23
CA TYR A 175 -2.75 4.38 -10.06
C TYR A 175 -4.17 4.89 -10.18
N ARG A 176 -4.50 5.92 -9.42
CA ARG A 176 -5.85 6.47 -9.26
C ARG A 176 -6.52 6.92 -10.56
N PRO A 177 -5.85 7.64 -11.48
CA PRO A 177 -6.50 8.10 -12.71
C PRO A 177 -7.10 6.98 -13.57
N ASN A 178 -6.54 5.79 -13.51
CA ASN A 178 -7.07 4.63 -14.21
C ASN A 178 -8.06 3.81 -13.37
N LEU A 179 -7.90 3.85 -12.03
CA LEU A 179 -8.76 3.09 -11.11
C LEU A 179 -10.12 3.78 -10.90
N MET A 180 -10.16 5.10 -10.81
CA MET A 180 -11.39 5.88 -10.59
C MET A 180 -12.47 5.65 -11.66
N LYS A 181 -12.08 5.10 -12.81
CA LYS A 181 -13.03 4.78 -13.89
C LYS A 181 -13.73 3.43 -13.69
N GLN A 182 -13.34 2.63 -12.73
CA GLN A 182 -13.73 1.24 -12.74
C GLN A 182 -14.26 0.62 -11.45
N VAL A 183 -13.84 0.91 -10.21
CA VAL A 183 -14.36 0.14 -9.06
C VAL A 183 -13.91 0.68 -7.70
N PHE A 184 -14.78 0.60 -6.70
CA PHE A 184 -14.43 0.68 -5.29
C PHE A 184 -13.54 -0.51 -4.88
N LEU A 185 -12.58 -0.27 -4.00
CA LEU A 185 -11.82 -1.35 -3.37
C LEU A 185 -12.81 -2.23 -2.58
N SER A 186 -12.87 -3.50 -2.90
CA SER A 186 -13.73 -4.46 -2.22
C SER A 186 -12.99 -5.77 -2.00
N LEU A 187 -13.02 -6.24 -0.75
CA LEU A 187 -12.51 -7.57 -0.41
C LEU A 187 -13.47 -8.70 -0.82
N ILE A 188 -14.73 -8.37 -1.13
CA ILE A 188 -15.78 -9.35 -1.40
C ILE A 188 -15.64 -10.01 -2.77
N HIS A 189 -14.79 -9.46 -3.64
CA HIS A 189 -14.60 -9.97 -5.00
C HIS A 189 -13.23 -10.62 -5.22
N ILE A 190 -12.59 -11.06 -4.15
CA ILE A 190 -11.37 -11.87 -4.22
C ILE A 190 -11.71 -13.35 -4.04
#